data_7d7d2ef49e3ccee4d008a43727e18e97
#
_entry.id   7d7d2ef49e3ccee4d008a43727e18e97
#
_cell.length_a   1.000
_cell.length_b   1.000
_cell.length_c   1.000
_cell.angle_alpha   90.00
_cell.angle_beta   90.00
_cell.angle_gamma   90.00
#
_symmetry.space_group_name_H-M   'P 1'
#
loop_
_entity.id
_entity.type
_entity.pdbx_description
1 polymer ?
#
loop_
_entity_poly.entity_id
_entity_poly.type
_entity_poly.pdbx_seq_one_letter_code
_entity_poly.pdbx_strand_id
1 'polypeptide(L)'
;MVERIKKARLIYNPTSGQEIIKKNIAEVLDVLEDVGYETSAYQTTPEPFSAQNEAERAAKAGFDLIIAAGGDGTINEVVNGVAGLENRPQMA
;
A
#
# COMPACT_ATOMS: atom_id res chain seq x y z
N MET A 1 -7.81 27.79 6.96
CA MET A 1 -8.25 26.45 6.55
C MET A 1 -7.10 25.47 6.65
N VAL A 2 -7.34 24.35 7.27
CA VAL A 2 -6.31 23.32 7.44
C VAL A 2 -6.47 22.31 6.31
N GLU A 3 -5.40 22.11 5.53
CA GLU A 3 -5.42 21.09 4.50
C GLU A 3 -5.36 19.70 5.14
N ARG A 4 -6.11 18.76 4.56
CA ARG A 4 -6.06 17.40 5.00
C ARG A 4 -4.71 16.78 4.62
N ILE A 5 -4.09 16.11 5.56
CA ILE A 5 -2.83 15.39 5.28
C ILE A 5 -3.16 14.17 4.41
N LYS A 6 -2.46 14.03 3.31
CA LYS A 6 -2.62 12.87 2.44
C LYS A 6 -1.86 11.69 3.02
N LYS A 7 -2.47 10.51 2.97
CA LYS A 7 -1.90 9.30 3.53
C LYS A 7 -1.64 8.26 2.45
N ALA A 8 -0.49 7.62 2.54
CA ALA A 8 -0.11 6.54 1.64
C ALA A 8 0.20 5.28 2.42
N ARG A 9 -0.19 4.12 1.88
CA ARG A 9 0.10 2.82 2.48
C ARG A 9 0.85 1.97 1.47
N LEU A 10 2.04 1.50 1.86
CA LEU A 10 2.80 0.55 1.07
C LEU A 10 2.47 -0.86 1.57
N ILE A 11 1.92 -1.69 0.70
CA ILE A 11 1.63 -3.09 1.01
C ILE A 11 2.67 -3.95 0.29
N TYR A 12 3.45 -4.70 1.04
CA TYR A 12 4.53 -5.47 0.43
C TYR A 12 4.55 -6.91 0.92
N ASN A 13 4.98 -7.82 0.02
CA ASN A 13 5.13 -9.23 0.33
C ASN A 13 6.59 -9.51 0.69
N PRO A 14 6.88 -9.92 1.94
CA PRO A 14 8.27 -10.08 2.38
C PRO A 14 8.97 -11.31 1.79
N THR A 15 8.21 -12.21 1.15
CA THR A 15 8.80 -13.43 0.59
C THR A 15 9.19 -13.31 -0.87
N SER A 16 8.82 -12.20 -1.50
CA SER A 16 9.02 -11.98 -2.94
C SER A 16 10.19 -11.01 -3.14
N GLY A 17 11.37 -11.52 -3.47
CA GLY A 17 12.55 -10.67 -3.63
C GLY A 17 12.93 -9.95 -2.35
N GLN A 18 12.93 -10.67 -1.26
CA GLN A 18 12.90 -10.13 0.10
C GLN A 18 13.91 -9.04 0.39
N GLU A 19 15.16 -9.27 0.03
CA GLU A 19 16.20 -8.31 0.39
C GLU A 19 16.10 -7.02 -0.39
N ILE A 20 15.71 -7.12 -1.65
CA ILE A 20 15.53 -5.95 -2.49
C ILE A 20 14.38 -5.10 -1.97
N ILE A 21 13.25 -5.74 -1.64
CA ILE A 21 12.08 -5.03 -1.12
C ILE A 21 12.41 -4.37 0.21
N LYS A 22 13.00 -5.11 1.14
CA LYS A 22 13.34 -4.56 2.46
C LYS A 22 14.32 -3.41 2.36
N LYS A 23 15.28 -3.51 1.46
CA LYS A 23 16.27 -2.46 1.27
C LYS A 23 15.63 -1.18 0.71
N ASN A 24 14.63 -1.34 -0.17
CA ASN A 24 14.04 -0.20 -0.86
C ASN A 24 12.84 0.40 -0.14
N ILE A 25 12.30 -0.24 0.90
CA ILE A 25 11.14 0.29 1.62
C ILE A 25 11.42 1.67 2.18
N ALA A 26 12.55 1.84 2.84
CA ALA A 26 12.89 3.12 3.43
C ALA A 26 12.99 4.22 2.38
N GLU A 27 13.55 3.91 1.21
CA GLU A 27 13.64 4.87 0.12
C GLU A 27 12.27 5.27 -0.40
N VAL A 28 11.37 4.30 -0.57
CA VAL A 28 10.01 4.58 -1.03
C VAL A 28 9.29 5.47 -0.02
N LEU A 29 9.38 5.15 1.25
CA LEU A 29 8.76 5.96 2.29
C LEU A 29 9.30 7.39 2.29
N ASP A 30 10.61 7.54 2.13
CA ASP A 30 11.24 8.87 2.09
C ASP A 30 10.75 9.68 0.91
N VAL A 31 10.66 9.07 -0.27
CA VAL A 31 10.19 9.77 -1.47
C VAL A 31 8.76 10.24 -1.28
N LEU A 32 7.90 9.40 -0.72
CA LEU A 32 6.50 9.74 -0.51
C LEU A 32 6.35 10.85 0.54
N GLU A 33 7.15 10.81 1.59
CA GLU A 33 7.13 11.88 2.58
C GLU A 33 7.59 13.21 2.01
N ASP A 34 8.60 13.18 1.13
CA ASP A 34 9.10 14.37 0.47
C ASP A 34 8.03 15.05 -0.39
N VAL A 35 7.10 14.30 -0.96
CA VAL A 35 6.02 14.86 -1.76
C VAL A 35 4.75 15.13 -0.95
N GLY A 36 4.82 14.97 0.36
CA GLY A 36 3.75 15.40 1.25
C GLY A 36 2.79 14.33 1.76
N TYR A 37 3.13 13.05 1.58
CA TYR A 37 2.31 11.97 2.13
C TYR A 37 2.78 11.56 3.51
N GLU A 38 1.83 11.32 4.41
CA GLU A 38 2.10 10.59 5.63
C GLU A 38 2.07 9.10 5.26
N THR A 39 3.22 8.43 5.34
CA THR A 39 3.41 7.11 4.76
C THR A 39 3.61 6.04 5.81
N SER A 40 3.03 4.87 5.57
CA SER A 40 3.23 3.70 6.41
C SER A 40 3.31 2.45 5.54
N ALA A 41 3.84 1.37 6.11
CA ALA A 41 4.02 0.12 5.39
C ALA A 41 3.30 -1.02 6.10
N TYR A 42 2.79 -1.96 5.32
CA TYR A 42 2.15 -3.18 5.83
C TYR A 42 2.80 -4.38 5.16
N GLN A 43 3.30 -5.30 5.98
CA GLN A 43 3.89 -6.54 5.51
C GLN A 43 2.80 -7.60 5.41
N THR A 44 2.64 -8.20 4.22
CA THR A 44 1.63 -9.25 4.06
C THR A 44 2.02 -10.49 4.85
N THR A 45 1.01 -11.30 5.19
CA THR A 45 1.21 -12.54 5.93
C THR A 45 0.97 -13.74 5.01
N PRO A 46 1.30 -14.97 5.44
CA PRO A 46 1.00 -16.16 4.66
C PRO A 46 -0.50 -16.46 4.50
N GLU A 47 -1.35 -15.78 5.24
CA GLU A 47 -2.78 -16.01 5.15
C GLU A 47 -3.33 -15.61 3.79
N PRO A 48 -4.31 -16.36 3.24
CA PRO A 48 -4.94 -15.99 1.98
C PRO A 48 -5.56 -14.60 2.04
N PHE A 49 -5.42 -13.86 0.97
CA PHE A 49 -6.02 -12.53 0.82
C PHE A 49 -5.51 -11.47 1.79
N SER A 50 -4.33 -11.69 2.38
CA SER A 50 -3.75 -10.73 3.31
C SER A 50 -3.58 -9.34 2.67
N ALA A 51 -3.03 -9.27 1.46
CA ALA A 51 -2.86 -8.00 0.75
C ALA A 51 -4.20 -7.39 0.35
N GLN A 52 -5.15 -8.23 -0.10
CA GLN A 52 -6.48 -7.76 -0.50
C GLN A 52 -7.22 -7.14 0.69
N ASN A 53 -7.20 -7.82 1.82
CA ASN A 53 -7.90 -7.34 3.02
C ASN A 53 -7.29 -6.04 3.53
N GLU A 54 -5.97 -5.91 3.49
CA GLU A 54 -5.32 -4.67 3.94
C GLU A 54 -5.62 -3.53 2.97
N ALA A 55 -5.63 -3.79 1.66
CA ALA A 55 -5.96 -2.76 0.68
C ALA A 55 -7.38 -2.23 0.90
N GLU A 56 -8.34 -3.14 1.12
CA GLU A 56 -9.71 -2.75 1.40
C GLU A 56 -9.81 -1.95 2.69
N ARG A 57 -9.14 -2.41 3.74
CA ARG A 57 -9.14 -1.72 5.02
C ARG A 57 -8.55 -0.32 4.91
N ALA A 58 -7.42 -0.19 4.22
CA ALA A 58 -6.76 1.11 4.05
C ALA A 58 -7.62 2.06 3.23
N ALA A 59 -8.25 1.56 2.17
CA ALA A 59 -9.14 2.39 1.35
C ALA A 59 -10.32 2.90 2.16
N LYS A 60 -10.93 2.04 2.97
CA LYS A 60 -12.05 2.43 3.84
C LYS A 60 -11.62 3.39 4.93
N ALA A 61 -10.38 3.30 5.37
CA ALA A 61 -9.82 4.21 6.37
C ALA A 61 -9.45 5.58 5.82
N GLY A 62 -9.59 5.78 4.51
CA GLY A 62 -9.36 7.08 3.90
C GLY A 62 -7.96 7.31 3.37
N PHE A 63 -7.19 6.27 3.15
CA PHE A 63 -5.87 6.43 2.53
C PHE A 63 -6.03 6.93 1.10
N ASP A 64 -5.15 7.84 0.71
CA ASP A 64 -5.21 8.48 -0.59
C ASP A 64 -4.44 7.73 -1.67
N LEU A 65 -3.42 6.99 -1.25
CA LEU A 65 -2.57 6.25 -2.17
C LEU A 65 -2.24 4.90 -1.57
N ILE A 66 -2.35 3.85 -2.38
CA ILE A 66 -1.92 2.50 -2.01
C ILE A 66 -0.88 2.04 -3.03
N ILE A 67 0.27 1.60 -2.53
CA ILE A 67 1.36 1.11 -3.38
C ILE A 67 1.51 -0.38 -3.10
N ALA A 68 1.50 -1.18 -4.16
CA ALA A 68 1.70 -2.62 -4.05
C ALA A 68 3.13 -2.97 -4.46
N ALA A 69 3.81 -3.72 -3.61
CA ALA A 69 5.17 -4.19 -3.89
C ALA A 69 5.24 -5.70 -3.65
N GLY A 70 5.59 -6.44 -4.68
CA GLY A 70 5.67 -7.88 -4.63
C GLY A 70 5.45 -8.47 -6.00
N GLY A 71 5.10 -9.76 -6.04
CA GLY A 71 4.79 -10.41 -7.30
C GLY A 71 3.39 -10.09 -7.80
N ASP A 72 3.04 -10.68 -8.94
CA ASP A 72 1.74 -10.44 -9.58
C ASP A 72 0.56 -10.78 -8.66
N GLY A 73 0.72 -11.79 -7.81
CA GLY A 73 -0.34 -12.16 -6.87
C GLY A 73 -0.63 -11.05 -5.87
N THR A 74 0.40 -10.40 -5.34
CA THR A 74 0.22 -9.29 -4.42
C THR A 74 -0.48 -8.12 -5.09
N ILE A 75 -0.03 -7.78 -6.30
CA ILE A 75 -0.63 -6.68 -7.06
C ILE A 75 -2.10 -6.97 -7.35
N ASN A 76 -2.42 -8.18 -7.78
CA ASN A 76 -3.81 -8.57 -8.06
C ASN A 76 -4.68 -8.49 -6.81
N GLU A 77 -4.17 -8.93 -5.66
CA GLU A 77 -4.93 -8.84 -4.42
C GLU A 77 -5.23 -7.40 -4.04
N VAL A 78 -4.24 -6.52 -4.16
CA VAL A 78 -4.44 -5.11 -3.84
C VAL A 78 -5.48 -4.48 -4.76
N VAL A 79 -5.38 -4.75 -6.07
CA VAL A 79 -6.36 -4.25 -7.03
C VAL A 79 -7.77 -4.75 -6.68
N ASN A 80 -7.91 -6.03 -6.38
CA ASN A 80 -9.21 -6.61 -6.03
C ASN A 80 -9.76 -6.03 -4.74
N GLY A 81 -8.90 -5.69 -3.80
CA GLY A 81 -9.33 -5.13 -2.52
C GLY A 81 -10.00 -3.77 -2.66
N VAL A 82 -9.64 -3.00 -3.67
CA VAL A 82 -10.20 -1.65 -3.86
C VAL A 82 -11.20 -1.56 -5.01
N ALA A 83 -11.29 -2.60 -5.83
CA ALA A 83 -12.03 -2.55 -7.11
C ALA A 83 -13.51 -2.22 -6.96
N GLY A 84 -14.15 -2.66 -5.89
CA GLY A 84 -15.59 -2.47 -5.70
C GLY A 84 -15.96 -1.23 -4.89
N LEU A 85 -15.00 -0.40 -4.53
CA LEU A 85 -15.26 0.73 -3.64
C LEU A 85 -15.56 2.01 -4.43
N GLU A 86 -16.48 2.83 -3.91
CA GLU A 86 -16.84 4.10 -4.55
C GLU A 86 -15.70 5.09 -4.53
N ASN A 87 -15.04 5.24 -3.40
CA ASN A 87 -13.95 6.19 -3.21
C ASN A 87 -12.62 5.44 -3.21
N ARG A 88 -12.23 5.00 -4.40
CA ARG A 88 -10.99 4.24 -4.51
C ARG A 88 -9.78 5.15 -4.38
N PRO A 89 -8.76 4.72 -3.60
CA PRO A 89 -7.51 5.48 -3.55
C PRO A 89 -6.76 5.34 -4.87
N GLN A 90 -5.82 6.25 -5.08
CA GLN A 90 -4.88 6.11 -6.17
C GLN A 90 -4.00 4.89 -5.93
N MET A 91 -3.56 4.23 -7.00
CA MET A 91 -2.71 3.04 -6.88
C MET A 91 -1.44 3.19 -7.69
N ALA A 92 -0.39 2.63 -7.15
CA ALA A 92 0.90 2.58 -7.82
C ALA A 92 1.61 1.24 -7.60
#